data_cf0e37859dc321ef493e586b19890afd
#
_entry.id   cf0e37859dc321ef493e586b19890afd
#
_cell.length_a   1.000
_cell.length_b   1.000
_cell.length_c   1.000
_cell.angle_alpha   90.00
_cell.angle_beta   90.00
_cell.angle_gamma   90.00
#
_symmetry.space_group_name_H-M   'P 1'
#
loop_
_entity.id
_entity.type
_entity.pdbx_description
1 polymer ?
#
loop_
_entity_poly.entity_id
_entity_poly.type
_entity_poly.pdbx_seq_one_letter_code
_entity_poly.pdbx_strand_id
1 'polypeptide(L)'
;MSLNKTFNFPGAGLAWVVCKNDILRKKVVEGVGSLIPEAQLFGYIATQAALEDGEHWRLSLLSYLRGNRKLLLESIDNIPGLHMYDMEASYLGWISCKDLPHKDPFKLFLRYGVALQPGEMFNAKNHVRINIATPRSNLIEALSRINEAIGKNGIMND
;
A
#
# COMPACT_ATOMS: atom_id res chain seq x y z
N MET A 1 7.40 -15.39 -0.82
CA MET A 1 8.11 -14.22 -1.38
C MET A 1 7.54 -13.92 -2.75
N SER A 2 7.56 -12.66 -3.20
CA SER A 2 7.11 -12.24 -4.52
C SER A 2 7.79 -10.92 -4.89
N LEU A 3 8.07 -10.69 -6.17
CA LEU A 3 8.64 -9.43 -6.67
C LEU A 3 7.57 -8.40 -7.07
N ASN A 4 6.31 -8.72 -6.90
CA ASN A 4 5.18 -7.86 -7.32
C ASN A 4 5.27 -6.42 -6.78
N LYS A 5 5.69 -6.26 -5.52
CA LYS A 5 5.86 -4.95 -4.90
C LYS A 5 7.22 -4.33 -5.20
N THR A 6 8.26 -5.15 -5.29
CA THR A 6 9.64 -4.71 -5.52
C THR A 6 9.82 -4.10 -6.90
N PHE A 7 9.21 -4.69 -7.92
CA PHE A 7 9.35 -4.30 -9.33
C PHE A 7 8.04 -3.88 -9.99
N ASN A 8 6.97 -3.70 -9.21
CA ASN A 8 5.67 -3.20 -9.68
C ASN A 8 5.05 -4.00 -10.84
N PHE A 9 5.11 -5.33 -10.79
CA PHE A 9 4.44 -6.18 -11.77
C PHE A 9 3.51 -7.24 -11.13
N PRO A 10 2.46 -6.83 -10.39
CA PRO A 10 1.56 -7.77 -9.72
C PRO A 10 0.84 -8.71 -10.69
N GLY A 11 0.69 -8.33 -11.96
CA GLY A 11 0.07 -9.15 -13.00
C GLY A 11 0.92 -10.33 -13.47
N ALA A 12 2.22 -10.39 -13.13
CA ALA A 12 3.09 -11.51 -13.50
C ALA A 12 2.76 -12.82 -12.75
N GLY A 13 2.02 -12.73 -11.63
CA GLY A 13 1.43 -13.91 -10.98
C GLY A 13 2.42 -14.94 -10.44
N LEU A 14 3.66 -14.55 -10.09
CA LEU A 14 4.66 -15.43 -9.51
C LEU A 14 4.92 -15.11 -8.03
N ALA A 15 4.82 -16.15 -7.20
CA ALA A 15 5.28 -16.12 -5.83
C ALA A 15 5.96 -17.46 -5.49
N TRP A 16 6.86 -17.45 -4.52
CA TRP A 16 7.54 -18.66 -4.06
C TRP A 16 7.64 -18.72 -2.54
N VAL A 17 7.70 -19.93 -2.03
CA VAL A 17 7.89 -20.22 -0.61
C VAL A 17 9.22 -20.94 -0.43
N VAL A 18 10.04 -20.45 0.50
CA VAL A 18 11.27 -21.15 0.92
C VAL A 18 11.00 -21.79 2.26
N CYS A 19 10.99 -23.12 2.30
CA CYS A 19 10.74 -23.90 3.51
C CYS A 19 11.76 -25.03 3.62
N LYS A 20 12.64 -24.96 4.63
CA LYS A 20 13.66 -26.00 4.91
C LYS A 20 13.08 -27.25 5.55
N ASN A 21 11.95 -27.12 6.27
CA ASN A 21 11.29 -28.26 6.90
C ASN A 21 10.42 -29.01 5.89
N ASP A 22 10.80 -30.25 5.60
CA ASP A 22 10.10 -31.09 4.59
C ASP A 22 8.66 -31.39 4.93
N ILE A 23 8.37 -31.62 6.21
CA ILE A 23 6.99 -31.90 6.68
C ILE A 23 6.11 -30.68 6.45
N LEU A 24 6.62 -29.50 6.81
CA LEU A 24 5.88 -28.27 6.63
C LEU A 24 5.73 -27.92 5.14
N ARG A 25 6.78 -28.11 4.34
CA ARG A 25 6.72 -27.89 2.88
C ARG A 25 5.67 -28.78 2.23
N LYS A 26 5.59 -30.07 2.62
CA LYS A 26 4.58 -31.00 2.12
C LYS A 26 3.17 -30.51 2.46
N LYS A 27 2.92 -30.11 3.71
CA LYS A 27 1.62 -29.54 4.14
C LYS A 27 1.23 -28.30 3.33
N VAL A 28 2.19 -27.41 3.04
CA VAL A 28 1.93 -26.22 2.20
C VAL A 28 1.54 -26.63 0.78
N VAL A 29 2.26 -27.55 0.15
CA VAL A 29 1.95 -28.06 -1.20
C VAL A 29 0.57 -28.72 -1.23
N GLU A 30 0.27 -29.59 -0.25
CA GLU A 30 -1.03 -30.24 -0.13
C GLU A 30 -2.17 -29.22 0.09
N GLY A 31 -1.94 -28.19 0.92
CA GLY A 31 -2.92 -27.14 1.19
C GLY A 31 -3.17 -26.19 0.02
N VAL A 32 -2.18 -25.95 -0.82
CA VAL A 32 -2.33 -25.18 -2.06
C VAL A 32 -3.20 -25.96 -3.07
N GLY A 33 -2.99 -27.27 -3.19
CA GLY A 33 -3.77 -28.13 -4.06
C GLY A 33 -3.88 -27.62 -5.49
N SER A 34 -5.01 -27.91 -6.12
CA SER A 34 -5.33 -27.45 -7.49
C SER A 34 -6.08 -26.12 -7.56
N LEU A 35 -6.35 -25.47 -6.42
CA LEU A 35 -7.12 -24.22 -6.38
C LEU A 35 -6.32 -23.00 -6.84
N ILE A 36 -4.99 -23.05 -6.69
CA ILE A 36 -4.10 -21.99 -7.14
C ILE A 36 -3.48 -22.43 -8.48
N PRO A 37 -3.70 -21.69 -9.57
CA PRO A 37 -3.09 -22.03 -10.86
C PRO A 37 -1.57 -21.97 -10.76
N GLU A 38 -0.90 -22.80 -11.56
CA GLU A 38 0.55 -22.76 -11.70
C GLU A 38 1.02 -21.38 -12.20
N ALA A 39 2.24 -21.04 -11.85
CA ALA A 39 2.84 -19.80 -12.31
C ALA A 39 3.00 -19.82 -13.84
N GLN A 40 2.60 -18.73 -14.48
CA GLN A 40 2.67 -18.60 -15.92
C GLN A 40 4.11 -18.36 -16.41
N LEU A 41 4.42 -18.79 -17.63
CA LEU A 41 5.74 -18.61 -18.25
C LEU A 41 6.24 -17.17 -18.20
N PHE A 42 5.37 -16.18 -18.49
CA PHE A 42 5.73 -14.77 -18.42
C PHE A 42 6.09 -14.30 -16.99
N GLY A 43 5.50 -14.93 -15.96
CA GLY A 43 5.87 -14.67 -14.56
C GLY A 43 7.31 -15.08 -14.27
N TYR A 44 7.75 -16.23 -14.77
CA TYR A 44 9.14 -16.68 -14.64
C TYR A 44 10.12 -15.77 -15.38
N ILE A 45 9.84 -15.47 -16.66
CA ILE A 45 10.69 -14.59 -17.49
C ILE A 45 10.81 -13.20 -16.86
N ALA A 46 9.69 -12.59 -16.45
CA ALA A 46 9.70 -11.29 -15.82
C ALA A 46 10.48 -11.29 -14.48
N THR A 47 10.32 -12.33 -13.68
CA THR A 47 11.04 -12.49 -12.43
C THR A 47 12.54 -12.65 -12.66
N GLN A 48 12.95 -13.47 -13.62
CA GLN A 48 14.35 -13.66 -13.98
C GLN A 48 14.97 -12.32 -14.43
N ALA A 49 14.37 -11.64 -15.40
CA ALA A 49 14.87 -10.36 -15.90
C ALA A 49 14.95 -9.30 -14.79
N ALA A 50 13.95 -9.25 -13.88
CA ALA A 50 13.97 -8.32 -12.76
C ALA A 50 15.13 -8.59 -11.79
N LEU A 51 15.46 -9.87 -11.54
CA LEU A 51 16.55 -10.25 -10.65
C LEU A 51 17.93 -10.06 -11.30
N GLU A 52 18.06 -10.28 -12.59
CA GLU A 52 19.32 -10.17 -13.32
C GLU A 52 19.64 -8.70 -13.67
N ASP A 53 18.65 -7.93 -14.16
CA ASP A 53 18.90 -6.62 -14.76
C ASP A 53 18.15 -5.46 -14.05
N GLY A 54 17.22 -5.75 -13.13
CA GLY A 54 16.29 -4.76 -12.56
C GLY A 54 16.86 -3.89 -11.44
N GLU A 55 18.09 -4.10 -10.96
CA GLU A 55 18.60 -3.44 -9.74
C GLU A 55 18.69 -1.92 -9.88
N HIS A 56 19.16 -1.41 -11.02
CA HIS A 56 19.24 0.03 -11.23
C HIS A 56 17.85 0.71 -11.19
N TRP A 57 16.85 0.08 -11.81
CA TRP A 57 15.48 0.56 -11.77
C TRP A 57 14.92 0.55 -10.35
N ARG A 58 15.16 -0.54 -9.60
CA ARG A 58 14.73 -0.68 -8.21
C ARG A 58 15.30 0.41 -7.30
N LEU A 59 16.59 0.71 -7.43
CA LEU A 59 17.25 1.76 -6.65
C LEU A 59 16.69 3.14 -6.97
N SER A 60 16.42 3.43 -8.24
CA SER A 60 15.79 4.68 -8.69
C SER A 60 14.36 4.81 -8.13
N LEU A 61 13.58 3.74 -8.19
CA LEU A 61 12.24 3.69 -7.60
C LEU A 61 12.29 3.93 -6.08
N LEU A 62 13.18 3.27 -5.36
CA LEU A 62 13.32 3.45 -3.91
C LEU A 62 13.66 4.89 -3.54
N SER A 63 14.53 5.55 -4.31
CA SER A 63 14.85 6.96 -4.10
C SER A 63 13.62 7.85 -4.26
N TYR A 64 12.83 7.60 -5.29
CA TYR A 64 11.57 8.32 -5.54
C TYR A 64 10.54 8.09 -4.43
N LEU A 65 10.33 6.83 -4.03
CA LEU A 65 9.37 6.46 -2.99
C LEU A 65 9.76 7.00 -1.61
N ARG A 66 11.05 7.08 -1.28
CA ARG A 66 11.53 7.73 -0.05
C ARG A 66 11.09 9.19 0.02
N GLY A 67 11.15 9.92 -1.10
CA GLY A 67 10.64 11.28 -1.17
C GLY A 67 9.13 11.37 -0.97
N ASN A 68 8.35 10.47 -1.57
CA ASN A 68 6.90 10.40 -1.38
C ASN A 68 6.54 10.00 0.06
N ARG A 69 7.28 9.05 0.65
CA ARG A 69 7.11 8.66 2.07
C ARG A 69 7.33 9.84 3.01
N LYS A 70 8.42 10.59 2.83
CA LYS A 70 8.70 11.78 3.63
C LYS A 70 7.57 12.79 3.54
N LEU A 71 7.14 13.11 2.32
CA LEU A 71 6.02 14.02 2.07
C LEU A 71 4.73 13.56 2.77
N LEU A 72 4.41 12.26 2.66
CA LEU A 72 3.22 11.71 3.33
C LEU A 72 3.29 11.86 4.85
N LEU A 73 4.41 11.47 5.48
CA LEU A 73 4.60 11.56 6.93
C LEU A 73 4.44 12.99 7.42
N GLU A 74 5.19 13.93 6.82
CA GLU A 74 5.15 15.35 7.18
C GLU A 74 3.74 15.95 7.00
N SER A 75 3.01 15.52 5.97
CA SER A 75 1.66 16.01 5.73
C SER A 75 0.66 15.45 6.74
N ILE A 76 0.73 14.17 7.07
CA ILE A 76 -0.19 13.54 8.03
C ILE A 76 0.03 14.10 9.43
N ASP A 77 1.28 14.31 9.84
CA ASP A 77 1.60 14.90 11.17
C ASP A 77 1.02 16.33 11.35
N ASN A 78 0.80 17.04 10.25
CA ASN A 78 0.21 18.39 10.26
C ASN A 78 -1.33 18.41 10.12
N ILE A 79 -1.98 17.24 9.96
CA ILE A 79 -3.44 17.15 9.83
C ILE A 79 -4.05 16.66 11.16
N PRO A 80 -4.82 17.49 11.89
CA PRO A 80 -5.41 17.09 13.16
C PRO A 80 -6.30 15.86 13.04
N GLY A 81 -6.15 14.93 13.97
CA GLY A 81 -6.94 13.69 14.02
C GLY A 81 -6.47 12.56 13.10
N LEU A 82 -5.40 12.78 12.33
CA LEU A 82 -4.73 11.72 11.58
C LEU A 82 -3.40 11.36 12.25
N HIS A 83 -3.10 10.06 12.27
CA HIS A 83 -1.83 9.55 12.77
C HIS A 83 -1.32 8.44 11.86
N MET A 84 -0.02 8.41 11.63
CA MET A 84 0.61 7.36 10.85
C MET A 84 1.95 6.96 11.46
N TYR A 85 2.16 5.65 11.66
CA TYR A 85 3.49 5.13 11.94
C TYR A 85 4.34 5.14 10.68
N ASP A 86 5.63 5.32 10.86
CA ASP A 86 6.56 5.29 9.74
C ASP A 86 6.55 3.94 9.01
N MET A 87 6.71 4.03 7.70
CA MET A 87 6.71 2.85 6.82
C MET A 87 8.14 2.32 6.66
N GLU A 88 8.43 1.16 7.25
CA GLU A 88 9.72 0.50 7.07
C GLU A 88 9.83 -0.25 5.74
N ALA A 89 8.70 -0.65 5.16
CA ALA A 89 8.64 -1.43 3.93
C ALA A 89 7.42 -1.11 3.08
N SER A 90 7.48 -1.48 1.81
CA SER A 90 6.39 -1.28 0.84
C SER A 90 6.17 0.20 0.48
N TYR A 91 5.05 0.48 -0.17
CA TYR A 91 4.58 1.81 -0.56
C TYR A 91 3.11 2.03 -0.14
N LEU A 92 2.67 1.31 0.89
CA LEU A 92 1.31 1.33 1.39
C LEU A 92 1.31 1.95 2.79
N GLY A 93 0.96 3.24 2.89
CA GLY A 93 0.84 3.96 4.14
C GLY A 93 -0.44 3.56 4.88
N TRP A 94 -0.35 3.39 6.20
CA TRP A 94 -1.45 3.03 7.08
C TRP A 94 -1.78 4.18 8.02
N ILE A 95 -2.92 4.81 7.80
CA ILE A 95 -3.32 6.03 8.50
C ILE A 95 -4.44 5.71 9.49
N SER A 96 -4.23 6.04 10.75
CA SER A 96 -5.24 6.03 11.80
C SER A 96 -6.08 7.31 11.72
N CYS A 97 -7.38 7.15 11.69
CA CYS A 97 -8.39 8.21 11.69
C CYS A 97 -9.25 8.14 12.97
N LYS A 98 -8.73 7.53 14.05
CA LYS A 98 -9.50 7.29 15.28
C LYS A 98 -9.95 8.56 15.98
N ASP A 99 -9.14 9.62 15.84
CA ASP A 99 -9.39 10.90 16.51
C ASP A 99 -10.17 11.88 15.62
N LEU A 100 -10.62 11.42 14.44
CA LEU A 100 -11.56 12.17 13.63
C LEU A 100 -13.00 12.01 14.18
N PRO A 101 -13.80 13.08 14.19
CA PRO A 101 -15.21 13.03 14.62
C PRO A 101 -16.12 12.28 13.61
N HIS A 102 -15.56 11.71 12.55
CA HIS A 102 -16.28 11.05 11.48
C HIS A 102 -16.33 9.54 11.64
N LYS A 103 -17.54 8.96 11.55
CA LYS A 103 -17.74 7.51 11.68
C LYS A 103 -17.17 6.69 10.50
N ASP A 104 -17.02 7.30 9.34
CA ASP A 104 -16.56 6.65 8.12
C ASP A 104 -15.54 7.54 7.38
N PRO A 105 -14.26 7.48 7.76
CA PRO A 105 -13.20 8.28 7.12
C PRO A 105 -13.04 7.99 5.62
N PHE A 106 -13.25 6.75 5.21
CA PHE A 106 -13.17 6.37 3.79
C PHE A 106 -14.19 7.14 2.95
N LYS A 107 -15.46 7.15 3.37
CA LYS A 107 -16.51 7.89 2.65
C LYS A 107 -16.26 9.40 2.69
N LEU A 108 -15.73 9.91 3.80
CA LEU A 108 -15.34 11.31 3.89
C LEU A 108 -14.34 11.66 2.78
N PHE A 109 -13.22 10.97 2.70
CA PHE A 109 -12.19 11.27 1.71
C PHE A 109 -12.64 11.02 0.28
N LEU A 110 -13.47 9.99 0.06
CA LEU A 110 -14.05 9.69 -1.26
C LEU A 110 -14.90 10.86 -1.80
N ARG A 111 -15.68 11.55 -0.95
CA ARG A 111 -16.45 12.74 -1.34
C ARG A 111 -15.58 13.90 -1.81
N TYR A 112 -14.34 13.95 -1.35
CA TYR A 112 -13.32 14.90 -1.80
C TYR A 112 -12.44 14.37 -2.93
N GLY A 113 -12.85 13.24 -3.55
CA GLY A 113 -12.18 12.66 -4.71
C GLY A 113 -10.89 11.89 -4.39
N VAL A 114 -10.73 11.46 -3.13
CA VAL A 114 -9.58 10.63 -2.73
C VAL A 114 -10.05 9.22 -2.37
N ALA A 115 -9.88 8.29 -3.31
CA ALA A 115 -10.25 6.88 -3.15
C ALA A 115 -9.12 6.11 -2.45
N LEU A 116 -9.18 6.03 -1.13
CA LEU A 116 -8.29 5.22 -0.29
C LEU A 116 -8.83 3.79 -0.14
N GLN A 117 -8.09 2.90 0.48
CA GLN A 117 -8.64 1.61 0.87
C GLN A 117 -9.13 1.64 2.32
N PRO A 118 -10.38 1.23 2.59
CA PRO A 118 -10.93 1.23 3.94
C PRO A 118 -10.27 0.17 4.81
N GLY A 119 -10.00 0.52 6.06
CA GLY A 119 -9.35 -0.36 7.03
C GLY A 119 -10.19 -1.58 7.40
N GLU A 120 -11.50 -1.53 7.21
CA GLU A 120 -12.42 -2.65 7.44
C GLU A 120 -12.04 -3.89 6.63
N MET A 121 -11.49 -3.71 5.43
CA MET A 121 -10.96 -4.83 4.61
C MET A 121 -9.82 -5.57 5.31
N PHE A 122 -9.25 -4.98 6.35
CA PHE A 122 -8.12 -5.49 7.13
C PHE A 122 -8.46 -5.64 8.62
N ASN A 123 -9.75 -5.71 8.96
CA ASN A 123 -10.27 -5.77 10.34
C ASN A 123 -9.84 -4.58 11.24
N ALA A 124 -9.59 -3.42 10.64
CA ALA A 124 -9.13 -2.21 11.34
C ALA A 124 -10.07 -1.03 11.06
N LYS A 125 -11.15 -0.93 11.82
CA LYS A 125 -12.06 0.22 11.77
C LYS A 125 -11.30 1.54 12.02
N ASN A 126 -11.80 2.62 11.45
CA ASN A 126 -11.22 3.96 11.58
C ASN A 126 -9.75 4.06 11.09
N HIS A 127 -9.41 3.25 10.09
CA HIS A 127 -8.15 3.37 9.38
C HIS A 127 -8.40 3.42 7.87
N VAL A 128 -7.45 4.01 7.17
CA VAL A 128 -7.42 3.98 5.71
C VAL A 128 -6.00 3.67 5.23
N ARG A 129 -5.90 3.03 4.07
CA ARG A 129 -4.62 2.72 3.43
C ARG A 129 -4.43 3.56 2.19
N ILE A 130 -3.32 4.26 2.12
CA ILE A 130 -2.90 5.05 0.96
C ILE A 130 -1.76 4.36 0.21
N ASN A 131 -1.76 4.45 -1.12
CA ASN A 131 -0.67 3.99 -1.97
C ASN A 131 0.14 5.21 -2.44
N ILE A 132 1.43 5.26 -2.09
CA ILE A 132 2.33 6.35 -2.49
C ILE A 132 3.16 6.06 -3.74
N ALA A 133 2.99 4.90 -4.38
CA ALA A 133 3.62 4.57 -5.66
C ALA A 133 2.85 5.24 -6.82
N THR A 134 2.85 6.55 -6.82
CA THR A 134 2.17 7.44 -7.76
C THR A 134 3.07 8.65 -8.07
N PRO A 135 2.84 9.38 -9.16
CA PRO A 135 3.49 10.68 -9.37
C PRO A 135 3.31 11.59 -8.15
N ARG A 136 4.37 12.31 -7.79
CA ARG A 136 4.36 13.18 -6.59
C ARG A 136 3.27 14.24 -6.63
N SER A 137 2.96 14.77 -7.81
CA SER A 137 1.86 15.71 -8.01
C SER A 137 0.52 15.15 -7.57
N ASN A 138 0.24 13.87 -7.89
CA ASN A 138 -0.99 13.20 -7.47
C ASN A 138 -1.05 13.01 -5.95
N LEU A 139 0.09 12.70 -5.32
CA LEU A 139 0.16 12.57 -3.87
C LEU A 139 -0.07 13.93 -3.18
N ILE A 140 0.54 15.00 -3.67
CA ILE A 140 0.34 16.37 -3.16
C ILE A 140 -1.14 16.75 -3.26
N GLU A 141 -1.76 16.53 -4.41
CA GLU A 141 -3.17 16.82 -4.63
C GLU A 141 -4.08 16.00 -3.68
N ALA A 142 -3.82 14.71 -3.52
CA ALA A 142 -4.57 13.87 -2.60
C ALA A 142 -4.47 14.35 -1.15
N LEU A 143 -3.27 14.72 -0.69
CA LEU A 143 -3.03 15.24 0.66
C LEU A 143 -3.71 16.59 0.88
N SER A 144 -3.71 17.47 -0.12
CA SER A 144 -4.45 18.74 -0.08
C SER A 144 -5.96 18.51 0.11
N ARG A 145 -6.53 17.57 -0.65
CA ARG A 145 -7.96 17.22 -0.55
C ARG A 145 -8.31 16.54 0.77
N ILE A 146 -7.44 15.71 1.31
CA ILE A 146 -7.60 15.12 2.64
C ILE A 146 -7.66 16.21 3.71
N ASN A 147 -6.74 17.16 3.65
CA ASN A 147 -6.71 18.29 4.58
C ASN A 147 -7.97 19.17 4.47
N GLU A 148 -8.42 19.45 3.23
CA GLU A 148 -9.66 20.18 2.97
C GLU A 148 -10.90 19.44 3.53
N ALA A 149 -10.96 18.12 3.37
CA ALA A 149 -12.06 17.29 3.88
C ALA A 149 -12.21 17.41 5.40
N ILE A 150 -11.09 17.47 6.12
CA ILE A 150 -11.07 17.59 7.59
C ILE A 150 -11.38 19.03 8.02
N GLY A 151 -10.77 20.03 7.38
CA GLY A 151 -10.99 21.44 7.72
C GLY A 151 -12.43 21.92 7.51
N LYS A 152 -13.08 21.53 6.42
CA LYS A 152 -14.48 21.89 6.13
C LYS A 152 -15.51 21.19 7.00
N ASN A 153 -15.23 19.96 7.42
CA ASN A 153 -16.17 19.19 8.26
C ASN A 153 -15.98 19.44 9.77
N GLY A 154 -14.88 20.08 10.19
CA GLY A 154 -14.74 20.62 11.54
C GLY A 154 -15.65 21.81 11.83
N ILE A 155 -16.23 22.41 10.78
CA ILE A 155 -17.11 23.60 10.87
C ILE A 155 -18.61 23.21 10.78
N MET A 156 -18.95 21.98 10.41
CA MET A 156 -20.35 21.54 10.19
C MET A 156 -20.92 20.66 11.31
N ASN A 157 -20.36 20.70 12.52
CA ASN A 157 -20.89 20.02 13.70
C ASN A 157 -21.40 21.05 14.76
N ASP A 158 -22.21 22.01 14.33
CA ASP A 158 -23.11 22.80 15.19
C ASP A 158 -24.54 22.68 14.68
#